data_3024e322654f3b1784b79cb00be3a85f
#
_entry.id   3024e322654f3b1784b79cb00be3a85f
#
_cell.length_a   1.000
_cell.length_b   1.000
_cell.length_c   1.000
_cell.angle_alpha   90.00
_cell.angle_beta   90.00
_cell.angle_gamma   90.00
#
_symmetry.space_group_name_H-M   'P 1'
#
loop_
_entity.id
_entity.type
_entity.pdbx_description
1 polymer ?
#
loop_
_entity_poly.entity_id
_entity_poly.type
_entity_poly.pdbx_seq_one_letter_code
_entity_poly.pdbx_strand_id
1 'polypeptide(L)'
;MGEAGEPDLSAWTAYTFGESFVDAVVGGKIARAAWQVAPGDDWAAALASLAAKVALDGAGALIVVPDQKDVDACEAALKEIVGARQVTTLTASQGPQARYSRYLSVLHGQGRIVVGTRSAAFAPVENLRFAALMFDGDDNLVDPRAPYVHAREVLTTRSAQEGCSLILGGHARTAEAQLLVESGWMHELVAPRQSLRTRSPYIHAAGDSDFEMERDPRAKQARLPSSAFQAATRALERGAPVLFQVPRTGYIQSLACGQCRTPARCRWCNGPLSLPSGGEAAAPTCRWCGRMDPAHVCPACGSRRLRAVVLGTERTAEEL
;
A
#
# COMPACT_ATOMS: atom_id res chain seq x y z
N MET A 1 -14.80 -31.28 15.40
CA MET A 1 -13.70 -31.01 14.47
C MET A 1 -14.34 -31.09 13.09
N GLY A 2 -14.67 -29.96 12.49
CA GLY A 2 -15.04 -29.92 11.08
C GLY A 2 -13.79 -30.33 10.26
N GLU A 3 -13.99 -31.26 9.33
CA GLU A 3 -12.95 -31.60 8.37
C GLU A 3 -12.56 -30.32 7.64
N ALA A 4 -11.30 -29.89 7.79
CA ALA A 4 -10.76 -28.83 6.98
C ALA A 4 -10.79 -29.31 5.53
N GLY A 5 -11.59 -28.64 4.68
CA GLY A 5 -11.62 -28.95 3.25
C GLY A 5 -10.23 -28.71 2.63
N GLU A 6 -9.96 -29.39 1.53
CA GLU A 6 -8.72 -29.12 0.79
C GLU A 6 -8.71 -27.65 0.30
N PRO A 7 -7.66 -26.87 0.61
CA PRO A 7 -7.62 -25.45 0.20
C PRO A 7 -7.67 -25.29 -1.32
N ASP A 8 -8.54 -24.42 -1.81
CA ASP A 8 -8.65 -24.13 -3.25
C ASP A 8 -7.48 -23.25 -3.72
N LEU A 9 -6.65 -23.80 -4.58
CA LEU A 9 -5.48 -23.13 -5.16
C LEU A 9 -5.74 -22.59 -6.58
N SER A 10 -6.98 -22.67 -7.07
CA SER A 10 -7.35 -22.29 -8.44
C SER A 10 -7.07 -20.82 -8.78
N ALA A 11 -7.07 -19.91 -7.78
CA ALA A 11 -6.75 -18.51 -7.97
C ALA A 11 -5.34 -18.30 -8.62
N TRP A 12 -4.42 -19.20 -8.40
CA TRP A 12 -3.05 -19.12 -8.93
C TRP A 12 -2.96 -19.47 -10.41
N THR A 13 -3.92 -20.23 -10.96
CA THR A 13 -3.95 -20.61 -12.39
C THR A 13 -4.12 -19.40 -13.33
N ALA A 14 -4.64 -18.29 -12.80
CA ALA A 14 -4.80 -17.04 -13.54
C ALA A 14 -3.46 -16.34 -13.87
N TYR A 15 -2.35 -16.78 -13.27
CA TYR A 15 -1.04 -16.16 -13.40
C TYR A 15 -0.09 -17.04 -14.21
N THR A 16 0.72 -16.41 -15.07
CA THR A 16 1.79 -17.11 -15.75
C THR A 16 2.74 -17.72 -14.72
N PHE A 17 3.02 -19.02 -14.83
CA PHE A 17 3.79 -19.82 -13.86
C PHE A 17 3.16 -19.96 -12.46
N GLY A 18 1.90 -19.57 -12.26
CA GLY A 18 1.24 -19.65 -10.95
C GLY A 18 1.14 -21.06 -10.42
N GLU A 19 0.71 -22.02 -11.24
CA GLU A 19 0.68 -23.45 -10.88
C GLU A 19 2.07 -23.97 -10.51
N SER A 20 3.08 -23.66 -11.33
CA SER A 20 4.47 -24.11 -11.08
C SER A 20 5.01 -23.51 -9.77
N PHE A 21 4.65 -22.28 -9.44
CA PHE A 21 5.02 -21.65 -8.17
C PHE A 21 4.37 -22.38 -6.99
N VAL A 22 3.06 -22.64 -7.06
CA VAL A 22 2.32 -23.37 -6.02
C VAL A 22 2.88 -24.78 -5.84
N ASP A 23 3.10 -25.51 -6.92
CA ASP A 23 3.65 -26.86 -6.88
C ASP A 23 5.04 -26.88 -6.24
N ALA A 24 5.88 -25.89 -6.52
CA ALA A 24 7.19 -25.77 -5.90
C ALA A 24 7.07 -25.51 -4.39
N VAL A 25 6.20 -24.56 -3.96
CA VAL A 25 5.98 -24.23 -2.55
C VAL A 25 5.43 -25.44 -1.78
N VAL A 26 4.39 -26.08 -2.30
CA VAL A 26 3.75 -27.26 -1.68
C VAL A 26 4.74 -28.43 -1.65
N GLY A 27 5.47 -28.65 -2.74
CA GLY A 27 6.48 -29.70 -2.83
C GLY A 27 7.76 -29.44 -2.04
N GLY A 28 7.85 -28.34 -1.26
CA GLY A 28 8.99 -28.01 -0.43
C GLY A 28 10.22 -27.54 -1.19
N LYS A 29 10.09 -27.15 -2.46
CA LYS A 29 11.14 -26.50 -3.25
C LYS A 29 11.10 -24.99 -2.98
N ILE A 30 12.28 -24.36 -2.96
CA ILE A 30 12.39 -22.92 -2.77
C ILE A 30 11.94 -22.22 -4.04
N ALA A 31 10.86 -21.46 -3.98
CA ALA A 31 10.36 -20.61 -5.05
C ALA A 31 10.23 -19.16 -4.56
N ARG A 32 10.68 -18.20 -5.36
CA ARG A 32 10.62 -16.78 -5.04
C ARG A 32 9.94 -16.03 -6.17
N ALA A 33 8.87 -15.29 -5.85
CA ALA A 33 8.07 -14.63 -6.86
C ALA A 33 7.71 -13.18 -6.49
N ALA A 34 7.78 -12.29 -7.47
CA ALA A 34 7.19 -10.96 -7.43
C ALA A 34 5.80 -11.04 -8.07
N TRP A 35 4.78 -11.03 -7.23
CA TRP A 35 3.39 -11.21 -7.63
C TRP A 35 2.68 -9.88 -7.86
N GLN A 36 2.29 -9.62 -9.09
CA GLN A 36 1.43 -8.51 -9.43
C GLN A 36 -0.03 -8.96 -9.42
N VAL A 37 -0.75 -8.62 -8.35
CA VAL A 37 -2.16 -8.95 -8.17
C VAL A 37 -2.99 -8.33 -9.28
N ALA A 38 -3.73 -9.16 -10.00
CA ALA A 38 -4.58 -8.69 -11.08
C ALA A 38 -5.83 -7.96 -10.55
N PRO A 39 -6.37 -6.97 -11.28
CA PRO A 39 -7.57 -6.24 -10.86
C PRO A 39 -8.73 -7.18 -10.56
N GLY A 40 -9.34 -7.01 -9.38
CA GLY A 40 -10.48 -7.80 -8.92
C GLY A 40 -10.13 -9.15 -8.29
N ASP A 41 -8.87 -9.54 -8.21
CA ASP A 41 -8.48 -10.76 -7.49
C ASP A 41 -8.48 -10.53 -5.97
N ASP A 42 -8.96 -11.53 -5.26
CA ASP A 42 -8.87 -11.57 -3.79
C ASP A 42 -7.50 -12.14 -3.39
N TRP A 43 -6.56 -11.23 -3.17
CA TRP A 43 -5.20 -11.58 -2.78
C TRP A 43 -5.14 -12.26 -1.40
N ALA A 44 -6.05 -11.86 -0.48
CA ALA A 44 -6.05 -12.41 0.87
C ALA A 44 -6.53 -13.88 0.85
N ALA A 45 -7.58 -14.19 0.09
CA ALA A 45 -8.05 -15.55 -0.11
C ALA A 45 -6.99 -16.43 -0.81
N ALA A 46 -6.33 -15.92 -1.85
CA ALA A 46 -5.27 -16.65 -2.55
C ALA A 46 -4.09 -17.00 -1.62
N LEU A 47 -3.61 -16.04 -0.82
CA LEU A 47 -2.54 -16.30 0.15
C LEU A 47 -3.00 -17.21 1.28
N ALA A 48 -4.24 -17.05 1.76
CA ALA A 48 -4.82 -17.90 2.79
C ALA A 48 -4.87 -19.37 2.36
N SER A 49 -5.32 -19.64 1.14
CA SER A 49 -5.37 -20.99 0.59
C SER A 49 -3.98 -21.63 0.51
N LEU A 50 -2.97 -20.90 0.01
CA LEU A 50 -1.61 -21.42 -0.08
C LEU A 50 -0.97 -21.63 1.31
N ALA A 51 -1.13 -20.67 2.23
CA ALA A 51 -0.64 -20.80 3.59
C ALA A 51 -1.31 -21.94 4.35
N ALA A 52 -2.61 -22.13 4.16
CA ALA A 52 -3.36 -23.25 4.73
C ALA A 52 -2.84 -24.59 4.19
N LYS A 53 -2.62 -24.71 2.88
CA LYS A 53 -2.08 -25.94 2.28
C LYS A 53 -0.71 -26.28 2.87
N VAL A 54 0.19 -25.30 2.96
CA VAL A 54 1.52 -25.45 3.58
C VAL A 54 1.43 -25.93 5.03
N ALA A 55 0.50 -25.35 5.81
CA ALA A 55 0.32 -25.71 7.22
C ALA A 55 -0.29 -27.12 7.39
N LEU A 56 -1.23 -27.52 6.54
CA LEU A 56 -1.81 -28.87 6.52
C LEU A 56 -0.76 -29.92 6.19
N ASP A 57 0.25 -29.59 5.37
CA ASP A 57 1.40 -30.44 5.05
C ASP A 57 2.48 -30.43 6.17
N GLY A 58 2.18 -29.83 7.33
CA GLY A 58 3.02 -29.85 8.52
C GLY A 58 4.16 -28.82 8.52
N ALA A 59 4.15 -27.85 7.61
CA ALA A 59 5.15 -26.78 7.56
C ALA A 59 4.59 -25.43 8.05
N GLY A 60 5.46 -24.43 8.24
CA GLY A 60 5.10 -23.11 8.69
C GLY A 60 4.84 -22.13 7.53
N ALA A 61 3.90 -21.21 7.74
CA ALA A 61 3.58 -20.13 6.82
C ALA A 61 3.55 -18.77 7.57
N LEU A 62 4.08 -17.72 6.93
CA LEU A 62 4.16 -16.38 7.47
C LEU A 62 3.63 -15.38 6.45
N ILE A 63 2.61 -14.60 6.81
CA ILE A 63 2.07 -13.51 5.98
C ILE A 63 2.30 -12.19 6.71
N VAL A 64 3.01 -11.27 6.06
CA VAL A 64 3.30 -9.93 6.57
C VAL A 64 2.59 -8.90 5.69
N VAL A 65 1.86 -8.01 6.32
CA VAL A 65 1.03 -6.98 5.66
C VAL A 65 1.23 -5.62 6.33
N PRO A 66 0.92 -4.49 5.65
CA PRO A 66 1.20 -3.16 6.18
C PRO A 66 0.40 -2.78 7.42
N ASP A 67 -0.88 -3.11 7.49
CA ASP A 67 -1.78 -2.59 8.50
C ASP A 67 -2.74 -3.64 9.09
N GLN A 68 -3.56 -3.22 10.06
CA GLN A 68 -4.51 -4.08 10.75
C GLN A 68 -5.65 -4.54 9.84
N LYS A 69 -6.11 -3.72 8.90
CA LYS A 69 -7.19 -4.06 7.98
C LYS A 69 -6.79 -5.24 7.09
N ASP A 70 -5.55 -5.23 6.61
CA ASP A 70 -5.00 -6.32 5.80
C ASP A 70 -4.79 -7.59 6.63
N VAL A 71 -4.38 -7.46 7.91
CA VAL A 71 -4.33 -8.59 8.85
C VAL A 71 -5.71 -9.22 9.02
N ASP A 72 -6.73 -8.40 9.24
CA ASP A 72 -8.10 -8.86 9.45
C ASP A 72 -8.65 -9.58 8.20
N ALA A 73 -8.32 -9.10 6.99
CA ALA A 73 -8.70 -9.76 5.74
C ALA A 73 -8.05 -11.15 5.60
N CYS A 74 -6.74 -11.25 5.84
CA CYS A 74 -6.03 -12.54 5.82
C CYS A 74 -6.54 -13.49 6.90
N GLU A 75 -6.76 -12.99 8.12
CA GLU A 75 -7.26 -13.78 9.23
C GLU A 75 -8.67 -14.34 8.95
N ALA A 76 -9.56 -13.52 8.38
CA ALA A 76 -10.90 -13.92 8.00
C ALA A 76 -10.84 -15.06 6.96
N ALA A 77 -10.10 -14.88 5.88
CA ALA A 77 -9.94 -15.90 4.84
C ALA A 77 -9.33 -17.21 5.38
N LEU A 78 -8.31 -17.12 6.24
CA LEU A 78 -7.71 -18.30 6.85
C LEU A 78 -8.66 -19.04 7.81
N LYS A 79 -9.45 -18.30 8.60
CA LYS A 79 -10.42 -18.91 9.55
C LYS A 79 -11.49 -19.75 8.84
N GLU A 80 -11.89 -19.37 7.64
CA GLU A 80 -12.84 -20.15 6.83
C GLU A 80 -12.26 -21.50 6.38
N ILE A 81 -10.92 -21.56 6.17
CA ILE A 81 -10.27 -22.78 5.64
C ILE A 81 -9.80 -23.69 6.78
N VAL A 82 -9.06 -23.15 7.76
CA VAL A 82 -8.39 -23.97 8.80
C VAL A 82 -8.96 -23.79 10.20
N GLY A 83 -9.89 -22.87 10.38
CA GLY A 83 -10.46 -22.51 11.68
C GLY A 83 -9.57 -21.60 12.52
N ALA A 84 -10.20 -20.89 13.45
CA ALA A 84 -9.57 -19.80 14.22
C ALA A 84 -8.35 -20.20 15.08
N ARG A 85 -8.30 -21.47 15.52
CA ARG A 85 -7.22 -21.96 16.42
C ARG A 85 -5.88 -22.19 15.72
N GLN A 86 -5.88 -22.28 14.38
CA GLN A 86 -4.68 -22.56 13.59
C GLN A 86 -3.92 -21.27 13.19
N VAL A 87 -4.56 -20.12 13.35
CA VAL A 87 -4.01 -18.83 12.93
C VAL A 87 -3.55 -18.02 14.13
N THR A 88 -2.30 -17.57 14.10
CA THR A 88 -1.75 -16.67 15.11
C THR A 88 -1.52 -15.30 14.50
N THR A 89 -2.19 -14.27 15.04
CA THR A 89 -1.96 -12.88 14.62
C THR A 89 -0.95 -12.18 15.52
N LEU A 90 -0.01 -11.43 14.91
CA LEU A 90 1.01 -10.64 15.61
C LEU A 90 0.96 -9.19 15.17
N THR A 91 0.23 -8.36 15.94
CA THR A 91 0.05 -6.93 15.64
C THR A 91 0.25 -6.07 16.88
N ALA A 92 0.56 -4.78 16.67
CA ALA A 92 0.76 -3.84 17.76
C ALA A 92 -0.54 -3.50 18.53
N SER A 93 -1.69 -3.65 17.88
CA SER A 93 -3.02 -3.36 18.47
C SER A 93 -3.40 -4.29 19.63
N GLN A 94 -2.76 -5.45 19.75
CA GLN A 94 -3.09 -6.48 20.75
C GLN A 94 -2.62 -6.19 22.18
N GLY A 95 -1.85 -5.15 22.37
CA GLY A 95 -1.22 -4.87 23.65
C GLY A 95 -0.01 -5.80 23.96
N PRO A 96 0.87 -5.37 24.89
CA PRO A 96 2.17 -6.04 25.09
C PRO A 96 2.05 -7.49 25.57
N GLN A 97 1.16 -7.73 26.54
CA GLN A 97 1.03 -9.06 27.16
C GLN A 97 0.48 -10.11 26.18
N ALA A 98 -0.62 -9.79 25.48
CA ALA A 98 -1.22 -10.71 24.50
C ALA A 98 -0.25 -11.00 23.35
N ARG A 99 0.43 -9.96 22.86
CA ARG A 99 1.43 -10.09 21.80
C ARG A 99 2.61 -10.98 22.23
N TYR A 100 3.12 -10.80 23.44
CA TYR A 100 4.19 -11.64 23.98
C TYR A 100 3.77 -13.09 24.14
N SER A 101 2.58 -13.35 24.69
CA SER A 101 2.03 -14.70 24.80
C SER A 101 1.89 -15.40 23.46
N ARG A 102 1.37 -14.69 22.42
CA ARG A 102 1.27 -15.23 21.07
C ARG A 102 2.64 -15.48 20.43
N TYR A 103 3.60 -14.59 20.65
CA TYR A 103 4.98 -14.77 20.18
C TYR A 103 5.60 -16.05 20.79
N LEU A 104 5.43 -16.27 22.08
CA LEU A 104 5.88 -17.49 22.75
C LEU A 104 5.17 -18.75 22.20
N SER A 105 3.88 -18.66 21.91
CA SER A 105 3.13 -19.76 21.27
C SER A 105 3.73 -20.14 19.91
N VAL A 106 4.12 -19.15 19.10
CA VAL A 106 4.81 -19.39 17.82
C VAL A 106 6.18 -19.99 18.05
N LEU A 107 6.97 -19.46 19.01
CA LEU A 107 8.30 -19.96 19.34
C LEU A 107 8.30 -21.43 19.79
N HIS A 108 7.23 -21.85 20.46
CA HIS A 108 7.03 -23.24 20.92
C HIS A 108 6.32 -24.15 19.88
N GLY A 109 6.23 -23.72 18.62
CA GLY A 109 5.67 -24.51 17.52
C GLY A 109 4.15 -24.72 17.57
N GLN A 110 3.42 -23.96 18.41
CA GLN A 110 1.97 -24.08 18.54
C GLN A 110 1.19 -23.34 17.45
N GLY A 111 1.83 -22.40 16.74
CA GLY A 111 1.24 -21.61 15.66
C GLY A 111 2.00 -21.84 14.35
N ARG A 112 1.40 -22.55 13.39
CA ARG A 112 2.03 -22.81 12.09
C ARG A 112 1.72 -21.75 11.06
N ILE A 113 0.59 -21.05 11.18
CA ILE A 113 0.22 -19.92 10.30
C ILE A 113 0.28 -18.64 11.13
N VAL A 114 1.18 -17.76 10.74
CA VAL A 114 1.34 -16.45 11.38
C VAL A 114 0.98 -15.36 10.39
N VAL A 115 0.10 -14.45 10.80
CA VAL A 115 -0.26 -13.24 10.06
C VAL A 115 0.07 -12.04 10.93
N GLY A 116 0.67 -11.01 10.38
CA GLY A 116 0.93 -9.82 11.18
C GLY A 116 1.49 -8.64 10.41
N THR A 117 1.71 -7.56 11.12
CA THR A 117 2.32 -6.36 10.56
C THR A 117 3.84 -6.46 10.59
N ARG A 118 4.54 -5.42 10.18
CA ARG A 118 6.01 -5.35 10.03
C ARG A 118 6.81 -6.22 11.01
N SER A 119 6.51 -6.13 12.31
CA SER A 119 7.28 -6.89 13.32
C SER A 119 7.09 -8.41 13.24
N ALA A 120 6.05 -8.90 12.58
CA ALA A 120 5.84 -10.33 12.36
C ALA A 120 6.88 -10.93 11.40
N ALA A 121 7.58 -10.10 10.61
CA ALA A 121 8.69 -10.57 9.78
C ALA A 121 9.78 -11.30 10.58
N PHE A 122 9.89 -11.02 11.89
CA PHE A 122 10.81 -11.68 12.83
C PHE A 122 10.18 -12.84 13.61
N ALA A 123 8.94 -13.24 13.31
CA ALA A 123 8.28 -14.32 14.03
C ALA A 123 9.03 -15.65 13.85
N PRO A 124 9.33 -16.38 14.95
CA PRO A 124 10.09 -17.63 14.91
C PRO A 124 9.19 -18.81 14.51
N VAL A 125 8.68 -18.78 13.29
CA VAL A 125 7.80 -19.83 12.75
C VAL A 125 8.62 -21.11 12.53
N GLU A 126 8.22 -22.18 13.19
CA GLU A 126 8.90 -23.47 13.04
C GLU A 126 8.71 -24.04 11.64
N ASN A 127 9.78 -24.59 11.04
CA ASN A 127 9.78 -25.17 9.70
C ASN A 127 9.14 -24.24 8.67
N LEU A 128 9.55 -22.95 8.64
CA LEU A 128 9.02 -21.94 7.75
C LEU A 128 9.28 -22.36 6.29
N ARG A 129 8.23 -22.72 5.56
CA ARG A 129 8.30 -23.13 4.15
C ARG A 129 7.86 -22.00 3.23
N PHE A 130 6.91 -21.19 3.66
CA PHE A 130 6.33 -20.12 2.86
C PHE A 130 6.24 -18.81 3.63
N ALA A 131 6.76 -17.75 3.04
CA ALA A 131 6.60 -16.38 3.52
C ALA A 131 5.99 -15.49 2.43
N ALA A 132 5.11 -14.57 2.83
CA ALA A 132 4.51 -13.57 1.96
C ALA A 132 4.64 -12.18 2.56
N LEU A 133 4.95 -11.20 1.74
CA LEU A 133 4.88 -9.78 2.07
C LEU A 133 4.00 -9.09 1.04
N MET A 134 2.93 -8.46 1.49
CA MET A 134 2.05 -7.68 0.62
C MET A 134 2.36 -6.19 0.69
N PHE A 135 2.22 -5.54 -0.48
CA PHE A 135 2.34 -4.09 -0.60
C PHE A 135 3.69 -3.55 -0.08
N ASP A 136 4.78 -4.17 -0.53
CA ASP A 136 6.14 -3.89 -0.07
C ASP A 136 6.63 -2.44 -0.26
N GLY A 137 5.88 -1.61 -0.97
CA GLY A 137 6.09 -0.17 -1.07
C GLY A 137 5.41 0.68 0.01
N ASP A 138 4.70 0.07 0.98
CA ASP A 138 4.03 0.81 2.03
C ASP A 138 5.01 1.20 3.16
N ASP A 139 4.98 2.48 3.55
CA ASP A 139 5.86 3.05 4.59
C ASP A 139 5.69 2.39 5.97
N ASN A 140 4.53 1.78 6.25
CA ASN A 140 4.32 1.05 7.50
C ASN A 140 5.21 -0.20 7.64
N LEU A 141 5.78 -0.68 6.55
CA LEU A 141 6.69 -1.83 6.55
C LEU A 141 8.15 -1.45 6.88
N VAL A 142 8.47 -0.16 6.99
CA VAL A 142 9.76 0.35 7.46
C VAL A 142 9.72 0.58 8.98
N ASP A 143 10.74 0.15 9.71
CA ASP A 143 10.84 0.52 11.13
C ASP A 143 11.14 2.02 11.26
N PRO A 144 10.36 2.79 12.05
CA PRO A 144 10.59 4.22 12.21
C PRO A 144 11.83 4.55 13.07
N ARG A 145 12.49 3.56 13.62
CA ARG A 145 13.70 3.69 14.45
C ARG A 145 14.92 3.12 13.74
N ALA A 146 16.07 3.70 14.00
CA ALA A 146 17.33 3.17 13.50
C ALA A 146 17.50 1.69 13.90
N PRO A 147 17.94 0.83 12.98
CA PRO A 147 18.50 1.08 11.65
C PRO A 147 17.46 1.15 10.50
N TYR A 148 16.20 1.45 10.75
CA TYR A 148 15.13 1.64 9.76
C TYR A 148 14.90 0.40 8.87
N VAL A 149 14.92 -0.77 9.46
CA VAL A 149 14.79 -2.05 8.75
C VAL A 149 13.43 -2.16 8.07
N HIS A 150 13.44 -2.54 6.81
CA HIS A 150 12.24 -2.85 6.05
C HIS A 150 11.89 -4.33 6.16
N ALA A 151 10.60 -4.68 6.29
CA ALA A 151 10.16 -6.07 6.38
C ALA A 151 10.57 -6.91 5.14
N ARG A 152 10.65 -6.30 3.94
CA ARG A 152 11.16 -6.95 2.72
C ARG A 152 12.58 -7.46 2.92
N GLU A 153 13.48 -6.63 3.47
CA GLU A 153 14.88 -7.00 3.69
C GLU A 153 15.01 -8.16 4.70
N VAL A 154 14.15 -8.15 5.72
CA VAL A 154 14.09 -9.26 6.69
C VAL A 154 13.67 -10.55 5.99
N LEU A 155 12.59 -10.53 5.21
CA LEU A 155 12.05 -11.73 4.59
C LEU A 155 12.91 -12.25 3.42
N THR A 156 13.55 -11.38 2.65
CA THR A 156 14.52 -11.81 1.62
C THR A 156 15.74 -12.47 2.26
N THR A 157 16.25 -11.92 3.38
CA THR A 157 17.34 -12.52 4.14
C THR A 157 16.91 -13.87 4.73
N ARG A 158 15.74 -13.96 5.32
CA ARG A 158 15.20 -15.23 5.85
C ARG A 158 15.03 -16.28 4.75
N SER A 159 14.46 -15.89 3.62
CA SER A 159 14.32 -16.80 2.46
C SER A 159 15.66 -17.34 1.98
N ALA A 160 16.71 -16.52 1.99
CA ALA A 160 18.04 -16.96 1.63
C ALA A 160 18.70 -17.88 2.68
N GLN A 161 18.52 -17.58 3.97
CA GLN A 161 19.17 -18.30 5.06
C GLN A 161 18.41 -19.56 5.50
N GLU A 162 17.09 -19.45 5.65
CA GLU A 162 16.23 -20.54 6.13
C GLU A 162 15.75 -21.45 4.99
N GLY A 163 15.92 -21.04 3.73
CA GLY A 163 15.50 -21.83 2.57
C GLY A 163 13.98 -21.84 2.36
N CYS A 164 13.26 -20.82 2.78
CA CYS A 164 11.82 -20.73 2.57
C CYS A 164 11.46 -20.06 1.24
N SER A 165 10.34 -20.45 0.66
CA SER A 165 9.73 -19.76 -0.47
C SER A 165 9.25 -18.37 -0.06
N LEU A 166 9.36 -17.39 -0.97
CA LEU A 166 8.96 -16.01 -0.70
C LEU A 166 8.13 -15.43 -1.84
N ILE A 167 7.04 -14.78 -1.49
CA ILE A 167 6.28 -13.94 -2.42
C ILE A 167 6.29 -12.48 -1.95
N LEU A 168 6.64 -11.56 -2.86
CA LEU A 168 6.42 -10.12 -2.70
C LEU A 168 5.23 -9.75 -3.58
N GLY A 169 4.10 -9.40 -2.98
CA GLY A 169 2.84 -9.18 -3.68
C GLY A 169 2.35 -7.74 -3.60
N GLY A 170 1.61 -7.30 -4.62
CA GLY A 170 0.96 -5.99 -4.63
C GLY A 170 0.33 -5.67 -5.97
N HIS A 171 -0.45 -4.60 -6.04
CA HIS A 171 -1.05 -4.14 -7.30
C HIS A 171 -0.03 -3.48 -8.25
N ALA A 172 1.06 -2.97 -7.69
CA ALA A 172 2.18 -2.41 -8.43
C ALA A 172 3.49 -2.97 -7.87
N ARG A 173 4.49 -3.14 -8.71
CA ARG A 173 5.80 -3.61 -8.31
C ARG A 173 6.67 -2.42 -7.88
N THR A 174 7.37 -2.54 -6.77
CA THR A 174 8.37 -1.57 -6.34
C THR A 174 9.65 -1.68 -7.15
N ALA A 175 10.50 -0.66 -7.13
CA ALA A 175 11.79 -0.69 -7.81
C ALA A 175 12.70 -1.78 -7.23
N GLU A 176 12.63 -2.01 -5.92
CA GLU A 176 13.40 -3.03 -5.22
C GLU A 176 12.94 -4.46 -5.59
N ALA A 177 11.63 -4.69 -5.65
CA ALA A 177 11.11 -5.97 -6.12
C ALA A 177 11.46 -6.21 -7.61
N GLN A 178 11.46 -5.16 -8.43
CA GLN A 178 11.90 -5.22 -9.81
C GLN A 178 13.39 -5.57 -9.92
N LEU A 179 14.24 -4.99 -9.09
CA LEU A 179 15.67 -5.33 -9.04
C LEU A 179 15.90 -6.81 -8.71
N LEU A 180 15.11 -7.39 -7.80
CA LEU A 180 15.18 -8.80 -7.46
C LEU A 180 14.78 -9.69 -8.65
N VAL A 181 13.82 -9.25 -9.47
CA VAL A 181 13.45 -9.95 -10.72
C VAL A 181 14.55 -9.82 -11.76
N GLU A 182 15.07 -8.63 -11.99
CA GLU A 182 16.13 -8.38 -13.00
C GLU A 182 17.45 -9.10 -12.66
N SER A 183 17.75 -9.26 -11.37
CA SER A 183 18.89 -10.04 -10.90
C SER A 183 18.70 -11.57 -11.03
N GLY A 184 17.50 -12.03 -11.38
CA GLY A 184 17.16 -13.45 -11.45
C GLY A 184 16.96 -14.12 -10.09
N TRP A 185 16.90 -13.34 -8.98
CA TRP A 185 16.68 -13.88 -7.65
C TRP A 185 15.21 -14.23 -7.38
N MET A 186 14.28 -13.51 -8.04
CA MET A 186 12.83 -13.79 -8.06
C MET A 186 12.33 -13.96 -9.48
N HIS A 187 11.23 -14.68 -9.63
CA HIS A 187 10.49 -14.78 -10.89
C HIS A 187 9.26 -13.88 -10.89
N GLU A 188 8.82 -13.50 -12.09
CA GLU A 188 7.56 -12.77 -12.22
C GLU A 188 6.35 -13.69 -12.08
N LEU A 189 5.34 -13.22 -11.34
CA LEU A 189 4.04 -13.86 -11.23
C LEU A 189 2.98 -12.84 -11.64
N VAL A 190 2.69 -12.77 -12.93
CA VAL A 190 1.83 -11.75 -13.56
C VAL A 190 0.77 -12.44 -14.40
N ALA A 191 -0.46 -11.92 -14.35
CA ALA A 191 -1.52 -12.41 -15.22
C ALA A 191 -1.25 -12.05 -16.71
N PRO A 192 -1.71 -12.86 -17.66
CA PRO A 192 -1.56 -12.58 -19.08
C PRO A 192 -2.08 -11.18 -19.45
N ARG A 193 -1.36 -10.48 -20.33
CA ARG A 193 -1.68 -9.09 -20.73
C ARG A 193 -3.12 -8.92 -21.21
N GLN A 194 -3.67 -9.91 -21.89
CA GLN A 194 -5.05 -9.87 -22.36
C GLN A 194 -6.03 -9.87 -21.18
N SER A 195 -5.81 -10.73 -20.18
CA SER A 195 -6.61 -10.77 -18.95
C SER A 195 -6.54 -9.45 -18.19
N LEU A 196 -5.35 -8.87 -18.06
CA LEU A 196 -5.17 -7.55 -17.43
C LEU A 196 -5.95 -6.46 -18.17
N ARG A 197 -5.91 -6.44 -19.52
CA ARG A 197 -6.63 -5.43 -20.32
C ARG A 197 -8.14 -5.51 -20.16
N THR A 198 -8.70 -6.70 -20.07
CA THR A 198 -10.16 -6.89 -19.92
C THR A 198 -10.65 -6.58 -18.52
N ARG A 199 -9.79 -6.72 -17.52
CA ARG A 199 -10.11 -6.53 -16.09
C ARG A 199 -9.73 -5.15 -15.56
N SER A 200 -8.81 -4.45 -16.24
CA SER A 200 -8.38 -3.12 -15.85
C SER A 200 -9.42 -2.07 -16.22
N PRO A 201 -9.62 -1.05 -15.38
CA PRO A 201 -10.45 0.09 -15.75
C PRO A 201 -9.83 0.87 -16.91
N TYR A 202 -10.67 1.56 -17.67
CA TYR A 202 -10.18 2.49 -18.68
C TYR A 202 -9.53 3.70 -17.99
N ILE A 203 -8.25 3.93 -18.29
CA ILE A 203 -7.47 5.04 -17.74
C ILE A 203 -7.39 6.13 -18.82
N HIS A 204 -7.84 7.33 -18.45
CA HIS A 204 -7.79 8.50 -19.29
C HIS A 204 -6.86 9.54 -18.65
N ALA A 205 -5.76 9.85 -19.32
CA ALA A 205 -4.84 10.89 -18.87
C ALA A 205 -5.27 12.24 -19.44
N ALA A 206 -5.58 13.19 -18.58
CA ALA A 206 -6.04 14.51 -19.02
C ALA A 206 -4.93 15.25 -19.78
N GLY A 207 -5.27 15.78 -20.97
CA GLY A 207 -4.37 16.56 -21.82
C GLY A 207 -3.33 15.71 -22.56
N ASP A 208 -3.60 14.43 -22.77
CA ASP A 208 -2.68 13.49 -23.46
C ASP A 208 -2.88 13.49 -24.99
N SER A 209 -3.97 14.09 -25.49
CA SER A 209 -4.25 14.20 -26.92
C SER A 209 -4.33 15.66 -27.38
N ASP A 210 -3.87 15.93 -28.61
CA ASP A 210 -3.96 17.25 -29.24
C ASP A 210 -5.42 17.72 -29.34
N PHE A 211 -6.34 16.81 -29.59
CA PHE A 211 -7.77 17.09 -29.64
C PHE A 211 -8.35 17.58 -28.30
N GLU A 212 -7.89 17.04 -27.18
CA GLU A 212 -8.27 17.51 -25.85
C GLU A 212 -7.65 18.87 -25.53
N MET A 213 -6.43 19.10 -25.96
CA MET A 213 -5.74 20.39 -25.81
C MET A 213 -6.42 21.52 -26.60
N GLU A 214 -6.99 21.22 -27.75
CA GLU A 214 -7.81 22.19 -28.53
C GLU A 214 -9.11 22.51 -27.79
N ARG A 215 -9.76 21.55 -27.18
CA ARG A 215 -11.05 21.74 -26.46
C ARG A 215 -10.88 22.35 -25.07
N ASP A 216 -9.81 22.02 -24.37
CA ASP A 216 -9.48 22.56 -23.06
C ASP A 216 -7.98 22.85 -22.95
N PRO A 217 -7.50 23.98 -23.49
CA PRO A 217 -6.07 24.36 -23.47
C PRO A 217 -5.49 24.47 -22.05
N ARG A 218 -6.36 24.59 -21.05
CA ARG A 218 -5.97 24.68 -19.63
C ARG A 218 -5.97 23.33 -18.90
N ALA A 219 -6.38 22.24 -19.55
CA ALA A 219 -6.50 20.91 -18.93
C ALA A 219 -5.22 20.48 -18.19
N LYS A 220 -4.04 20.70 -18.78
CA LYS A 220 -2.74 20.43 -18.13
C LYS A 220 -2.41 21.34 -16.95
N GLN A 221 -3.01 22.52 -16.89
CA GLN A 221 -2.76 23.50 -15.82
C GLN A 221 -3.85 23.49 -14.75
N ALA A 222 -5.04 22.97 -15.11
CA ALA A 222 -6.15 22.83 -14.18
C ALA A 222 -5.85 21.70 -13.18
N ARG A 223 -6.14 21.95 -11.92
CA ARG A 223 -6.01 20.93 -10.87
C ARG A 223 -7.00 19.79 -11.06
N LEU A 224 -8.22 20.13 -11.43
CA LEU A 224 -9.29 19.22 -11.80
C LEU A 224 -9.71 19.57 -13.22
N PRO A 225 -9.38 18.74 -14.21
CA PRO A 225 -9.75 19.01 -15.60
C PRO A 225 -11.26 18.85 -15.81
N SER A 226 -11.81 19.57 -16.78
CA SER A 226 -13.25 19.52 -17.12
C SER A 226 -13.73 18.11 -17.49
N SER A 227 -12.86 17.28 -18.07
CA SER A 227 -13.14 15.87 -18.35
C SER A 227 -13.42 15.04 -17.09
N ALA A 228 -12.74 15.34 -15.98
CA ALA A 228 -12.96 14.67 -14.69
C ALA A 228 -14.36 15.01 -14.12
N PHE A 229 -14.76 16.28 -14.17
CA PHE A 229 -16.12 16.70 -13.75
C PHE A 229 -17.20 16.04 -14.62
N GLN A 230 -17.02 16.02 -15.93
CA GLN A 230 -17.95 15.36 -16.84
C GLN A 230 -18.07 13.85 -16.57
N ALA A 231 -16.95 13.19 -16.28
CA ALA A 231 -16.94 11.78 -15.93
C ALA A 231 -17.66 11.52 -14.59
N ALA A 232 -17.42 12.39 -13.60
CA ALA A 232 -18.07 12.31 -12.29
C ALA A 232 -19.59 12.52 -12.41
N THR A 233 -20.03 13.57 -13.14
CA THR A 233 -21.46 13.84 -13.37
C THR A 233 -22.15 12.65 -14.02
N ARG A 234 -21.57 12.09 -15.10
CA ARG A 234 -22.12 10.91 -15.78
C ARG A 234 -22.18 9.66 -14.90
N ALA A 235 -21.23 9.51 -13.99
CA ALA A 235 -21.26 8.41 -13.03
C ALA A 235 -22.40 8.57 -12.02
N LEU A 236 -22.54 9.77 -11.46
CA LEU A 236 -23.62 10.11 -10.50
C LEU A 236 -25.01 9.97 -11.12
N GLU A 237 -25.20 10.42 -12.38
CA GLU A 237 -26.45 10.26 -13.12
C GLU A 237 -26.87 8.79 -13.27
N ARG A 238 -25.90 7.86 -13.28
CA ARG A 238 -26.14 6.42 -13.34
C ARG A 238 -26.24 5.78 -11.94
N GLY A 239 -26.20 6.56 -10.86
CA GLY A 239 -26.19 6.07 -9.49
C GLY A 239 -24.88 5.39 -9.06
N ALA A 240 -23.80 5.59 -9.82
CA ALA A 240 -22.51 5.01 -9.50
C ALA A 240 -21.71 5.94 -8.55
N PRO A 241 -20.96 5.40 -7.58
CA PRO A 241 -20.11 6.18 -6.70
C PRO A 241 -18.92 6.79 -7.47
N VAL A 242 -18.46 7.95 -7.00
CA VAL A 242 -17.28 8.63 -7.54
C VAL A 242 -16.24 8.77 -6.43
N LEU A 243 -14.99 8.37 -6.70
CA LEU A 243 -13.87 8.51 -5.80
C LEU A 243 -12.87 9.54 -6.32
N PHE A 244 -12.59 10.58 -5.52
CA PHE A 244 -11.48 11.49 -5.77
C PHE A 244 -10.33 11.17 -4.82
N GLN A 245 -9.22 10.69 -5.39
CA GLN A 245 -8.01 10.45 -4.62
C GLN A 245 -7.13 11.71 -4.60
N VAL A 246 -6.87 12.23 -3.42
CA VAL A 246 -6.03 13.42 -3.20
C VAL A 246 -4.85 13.03 -2.34
N PRO A 247 -3.60 13.34 -2.76
CA PRO A 247 -2.41 12.78 -2.12
C PRO A 247 -2.08 13.38 -0.75
N ARG A 248 -2.80 14.43 -0.31
CA ARG A 248 -2.50 15.13 0.95
C ARG A 248 -3.75 15.54 1.70
N THR A 249 -3.71 15.34 3.03
CA THR A 249 -4.75 15.81 3.97
C THR A 249 -4.62 17.31 4.26
N GLY A 250 -5.68 17.94 4.80
CA GLY A 250 -5.72 19.35 5.22
C GLY A 250 -6.15 20.31 4.11
N TYR A 251 -6.06 21.63 4.39
CA TYR A 251 -6.58 22.67 3.49
C TYR A 251 -5.54 23.14 2.46
N ILE A 252 -4.56 23.97 2.86
CA ILE A 252 -3.46 24.42 1.97
C ILE A 252 -2.13 24.12 2.65
N GLN A 253 -1.41 23.15 2.13
CA GLN A 253 -0.19 22.62 2.70
C GLN A 253 1.06 23.49 2.47
N SER A 254 1.05 24.28 1.42
CA SER A 254 2.19 25.13 1.07
C SER A 254 1.73 26.39 0.34
N LEU A 255 2.33 27.51 0.70
CA LEU A 255 2.07 28.84 0.13
C LEU A 255 3.28 29.35 -0.64
N ALA A 256 3.01 30.14 -1.67
CA ALA A 256 4.03 30.93 -2.38
C ALA A 256 3.51 32.35 -2.64
N CYS A 257 4.40 33.24 -3.00
CA CYS A 257 4.04 34.58 -3.45
C CYS A 257 3.13 34.52 -4.69
N GLY A 258 2.01 35.23 -4.66
CA GLY A 258 1.08 35.29 -5.77
C GLY A 258 1.62 36.03 -7.00
N GLN A 259 2.68 36.85 -6.82
CA GLN A 259 3.28 37.63 -7.89
C GLN A 259 4.52 36.98 -8.51
N CYS A 260 5.55 36.69 -7.72
CA CYS A 260 6.84 36.17 -8.20
C CYS A 260 7.03 34.66 -7.99
N ARG A 261 6.06 33.97 -7.40
CA ARG A 261 6.05 32.53 -7.12
C ARG A 261 7.12 32.04 -6.13
N THR A 262 7.88 32.93 -5.51
CA THR A 262 8.86 32.57 -4.46
C THR A 262 8.11 31.84 -3.34
N PRO A 263 8.60 30.68 -2.85
CA PRO A 263 8.00 29.96 -1.73
C PRO A 263 7.89 30.86 -0.49
N ALA A 264 6.69 30.86 0.15
CA ALA A 264 6.46 31.63 1.36
C ALA A 264 7.11 30.91 2.56
N ARG A 265 8.06 31.56 3.20
CA ARG A 265 8.84 31.05 4.31
C ARG A 265 8.59 31.85 5.59
N CYS A 266 8.65 31.16 6.71
CA CYS A 266 8.54 31.76 8.02
C CYS A 266 9.75 32.68 8.29
N ARG A 267 9.49 33.91 8.73
CA ARG A 267 10.54 34.88 9.04
C ARG A 267 11.38 34.51 10.26
N TRP A 268 10.91 33.59 11.12
CA TRP A 268 11.60 33.20 12.36
C TRP A 268 12.43 31.92 12.22
N CYS A 269 11.95 30.91 11.47
CA CYS A 269 12.64 29.61 11.37
C CYS A 269 12.84 29.12 9.94
N ASN A 270 12.45 29.93 8.95
CA ASN A 270 12.52 29.58 7.53
C ASN A 270 11.68 28.36 7.10
N GLY A 271 10.81 27.87 7.97
CA GLY A 271 9.87 26.78 7.67
C GLY A 271 8.80 27.16 6.64
N PRO A 272 8.17 26.21 5.97
CA PRO A 272 7.12 26.49 4.98
C PRO A 272 5.86 27.03 5.67
N LEU A 273 5.25 28.05 5.05
CA LEU A 273 3.96 28.59 5.48
C LEU A 273 2.83 27.79 4.82
N SER A 274 1.75 27.56 5.58
CA SER A 274 0.52 26.84 5.19
C SER A 274 -0.72 27.57 5.67
N LEU A 275 -1.88 27.19 5.16
CA LEU A 275 -3.18 27.53 5.76
C LEU A 275 -3.78 26.24 6.34
N PRO A 276 -3.93 26.14 7.66
CA PRO A 276 -4.36 24.92 8.32
C PRO A 276 -5.87 24.63 8.14
N SER A 277 -6.68 25.64 7.92
CA SER A 277 -8.15 25.52 7.74
C SER A 277 -8.67 26.50 6.69
N GLY A 278 -9.86 26.22 6.14
CA GLY A 278 -10.60 27.11 5.25
C GLY A 278 -11.47 28.06 6.06
N GLY A 279 -11.14 29.34 6.04
CA GLY A 279 -11.97 30.38 6.64
C GLY A 279 -11.43 31.76 6.24
N GLU A 280 -12.30 32.77 6.15
CA GLU A 280 -11.92 34.14 5.74
C GLU A 280 -10.84 34.77 6.65
N ALA A 281 -10.64 34.24 7.86
CA ALA A 281 -9.66 34.72 8.85
C ALA A 281 -8.44 33.81 9.01
N ALA A 282 -8.24 32.79 8.18
CA ALA A 282 -7.11 31.89 8.32
C ALA A 282 -5.78 32.58 8.00
N ALA A 283 -4.92 32.77 9.00
CA ALA A 283 -3.61 33.36 8.84
C ALA A 283 -2.58 32.31 8.41
N PRO A 284 -1.62 32.68 7.53
CA PRO A 284 -0.51 31.82 7.20
C PRO A 284 0.24 31.36 8.46
N THR A 285 0.37 30.04 8.62
CA THR A 285 0.97 29.42 9.82
C THR A 285 2.18 28.58 9.40
N CYS A 286 3.26 28.70 10.17
CA CYS A 286 4.47 27.93 9.92
C CYS A 286 4.29 26.46 10.35
N ARG A 287 4.58 25.51 9.46
CA ARG A 287 4.49 24.08 9.74
C ARG A 287 5.56 23.57 10.70
N TRP A 288 6.67 24.29 10.87
CA TRP A 288 7.75 23.85 11.76
C TRP A 288 7.60 24.40 13.17
N CYS A 289 7.40 25.73 13.30
CA CYS A 289 7.37 26.37 14.61
C CYS A 289 5.97 26.77 15.09
N GLY A 290 4.92 26.55 14.29
CA GLY A 290 3.52 26.84 14.64
C GLY A 290 3.16 28.35 14.67
N ARG A 291 4.10 29.26 14.41
CA ARG A 291 3.85 30.70 14.46
C ARG A 291 3.02 31.17 13.26
N MET A 292 2.02 31.99 13.54
CA MET A 292 1.22 32.67 12.52
C MET A 292 1.92 33.91 12.00
N ASP A 293 1.77 34.17 10.71
CA ASP A 293 2.31 35.37 10.03
C ASP A 293 1.24 36.06 9.18
N PRO A 294 0.24 36.71 9.81
CA PRO A 294 -0.86 37.37 9.10
C PRO A 294 -0.39 38.55 8.22
N ALA A 295 0.77 39.10 8.51
CA ALA A 295 1.36 40.23 7.78
C ALA A 295 2.53 39.81 6.89
N HIS A 296 2.53 38.58 6.35
CA HIS A 296 3.60 38.10 5.49
C HIS A 296 3.84 38.99 4.28
N VAL A 297 5.09 39.34 4.05
CA VAL A 297 5.55 40.09 2.90
C VAL A 297 6.61 39.26 2.17
N CYS A 298 6.47 39.11 0.88
CA CYS A 298 7.43 38.38 0.07
C CYS A 298 8.82 39.07 0.11
N PRO A 299 9.87 38.37 0.53
CA PRO A 299 11.20 38.98 0.62
C PRO A 299 11.82 39.29 -0.75
N ALA A 300 11.30 38.66 -1.82
CA ALA A 300 11.83 38.84 -3.17
C ALA A 300 11.21 40.03 -3.93
N CYS A 301 9.92 40.31 -3.74
CA CYS A 301 9.20 41.32 -4.52
C CYS A 301 8.30 42.28 -3.70
N GLY A 302 8.28 42.16 -2.38
CA GLY A 302 7.46 42.99 -1.50
C GLY A 302 5.96 42.76 -1.55
N SER A 303 5.46 41.82 -2.35
CA SER A 303 4.04 41.51 -2.46
C SER A 303 3.50 40.85 -1.20
N ARG A 304 2.27 41.20 -0.82
CA ARG A 304 1.53 40.56 0.28
C ARG A 304 0.58 39.45 -0.22
N ARG A 305 0.46 39.31 -1.54
CA ARG A 305 -0.41 38.28 -2.11
C ARG A 305 0.21 36.92 -1.98
N LEU A 306 -0.54 35.97 -1.40
CA LEU A 306 -0.17 34.57 -1.31
C LEU A 306 -1.03 33.73 -2.25
N ARG A 307 -0.48 32.66 -2.75
CA ARG A 307 -1.16 31.64 -3.54
C ARG A 307 -0.91 30.25 -2.93
N ALA A 308 -1.87 29.38 -3.05
CA ALA A 308 -1.67 27.97 -2.74
C ALA A 308 -0.74 27.33 -3.78
N VAL A 309 0.19 26.50 -3.30
CA VAL A 309 1.05 25.66 -4.14
C VAL A 309 0.59 24.22 -4.07
N VAL A 310 0.26 23.77 -2.86
CA VAL A 310 -0.25 22.42 -2.60
C VAL A 310 -1.55 22.53 -1.85
N LEU A 311 -2.60 21.97 -2.42
CA LEU A 311 -3.94 21.91 -1.87
C LEU A 311 -4.19 20.52 -1.26
N GLY A 312 -4.95 20.47 -0.19
CA GLY A 312 -5.33 19.22 0.48
C GLY A 312 -6.76 18.75 0.13
N THR A 313 -7.19 17.70 0.80
CA THR A 313 -8.51 17.09 0.61
C THR A 313 -9.67 18.03 0.93
N GLU A 314 -9.57 18.81 2.01
CA GLU A 314 -10.63 19.74 2.43
C GLU A 314 -10.92 20.79 1.34
N ARG A 315 -9.87 21.42 0.80
CA ARG A 315 -10.03 22.40 -0.28
C ARG A 315 -10.52 21.75 -1.58
N THR A 316 -10.15 20.48 -1.83
CA THR A 316 -10.67 19.75 -2.98
C THR A 316 -12.17 19.50 -2.85
N ALA A 317 -12.62 19.11 -1.64
CA ALA A 317 -14.04 18.89 -1.38
C ALA A 317 -14.90 20.16 -1.57
N GLU A 318 -14.33 21.33 -1.31
CA GLU A 318 -15.02 22.61 -1.55
C GLU A 318 -15.15 22.96 -3.07
N GLU A 319 -14.26 22.44 -3.91
CA GLU A 319 -14.27 22.67 -5.36
C GLU A 319 -15.13 21.66 -6.13
N LEU A 320 -15.50 20.54 -5.50
CA LEU A 320 -16.32 19.46 -6.06
C LEU A 320 -17.80 19.67 -5.77
#